data_c5c68144a2baa01b552ecb0ec55af12d
#
_entry.id   c5c68144a2baa01b552ecb0ec55af12d
#
_cell.length_a   1.000
_cell.length_b   1.000
_cell.length_c   1.000
_cell.angle_alpha   90.00
_cell.angle_beta   90.00
_cell.angle_gamma   90.00
#
_symmetry.space_group_name_H-M   'P 1'
#
loop_
_entity.id
_entity.type
_entity.pdbx_description
1 polymer ?
#
loop_
_entity_poly.entity_id
_entity_poly.type
_entity_poly.pdbx_seq_one_letter_code
_entity_poly.pdbx_strand_id
1 'polypeptide(L)'
;HSFIKNLLLDNLLLVDIYNRAKKLHIEADVRRVVMILEMPQEKDHSSMESVKSLFGGKSKDFITAVDEKSIIVVKELEDGENYPEMDQLAHTILDTLGMGNDGKTHMAYGTIVNELKEVSRSYKEARMALDVGKIFFGDKEVIAYSSLGIGRLIYQLPIPLCKMFIKEIFGGKSPDDFDEETLVTIDKFFENSLNVSETSRQLYIHRNT
;
A
#
# COMPACT_ATOMS: atom_id res chain seq x y z
N HIS A 1 -8.59 -14.67 -15.46
CA HIS A 1 -7.20 -14.29 -15.74
C HIS A 1 -6.18 -15.03 -14.89
N SER A 2 -6.05 -16.33 -15.10
CA SER A 2 -5.06 -17.19 -14.40
C SER A 2 -3.61 -16.73 -14.65
N PHE A 3 -3.30 -16.23 -15.85
CA PHE A 3 -1.97 -15.69 -16.19
C PHE A 3 -1.58 -14.52 -15.30
N ILE A 4 -2.46 -13.53 -15.12
CA ILE A 4 -2.20 -12.33 -14.31
C ILE A 4 -2.04 -12.69 -12.83
N LYS A 5 -2.87 -13.60 -12.30
CA LYS A 5 -2.71 -14.08 -10.91
C LYS A 5 -1.35 -14.73 -10.68
N ASN A 6 -0.94 -15.61 -11.59
CA ASN A 6 0.36 -16.29 -11.48
C ASN A 6 1.53 -15.29 -11.66
N LEU A 7 1.38 -14.29 -12.50
CA LEU A 7 2.35 -13.21 -12.67
C LEU A 7 2.52 -12.40 -11.39
N LEU A 8 1.44 -11.97 -10.77
CA LEU A 8 1.44 -11.22 -9.50
C LEU A 8 2.11 -12.01 -8.38
N LEU A 9 1.82 -13.31 -8.29
CA LEU A 9 2.34 -14.21 -7.25
C LEU A 9 3.76 -14.73 -7.52
N ASP A 10 4.39 -14.29 -8.61
CA ASP A 10 5.75 -14.70 -9.01
C ASP A 10 5.89 -16.20 -9.27
N ASN A 11 4.83 -16.83 -9.79
CA ASN A 11 4.74 -18.27 -10.02
C ASN A 11 5.12 -18.66 -11.46
N LEU A 12 5.68 -17.76 -12.24
CA LEU A 12 6.01 -17.99 -13.64
C LEU A 12 7.51 -17.83 -13.90
N LEU A 13 8.06 -18.70 -14.72
CA LEU A 13 9.41 -18.53 -15.26
C LEU A 13 9.41 -17.38 -16.28
N LEU A 14 10.54 -16.69 -16.41
CA LEU A 14 10.67 -15.52 -17.30
C LEU A 14 10.26 -15.87 -18.75
N VAL A 15 10.69 -17.00 -19.25
CA VAL A 15 10.36 -17.50 -20.60
C VAL A 15 8.84 -17.69 -20.77
N ASP A 16 8.17 -18.18 -19.74
CA ASP A 16 6.73 -18.39 -19.75
C ASP A 16 5.94 -17.08 -19.72
N ILE A 17 6.47 -16.08 -19.01
CA ILE A 17 5.85 -14.73 -18.98
C ILE A 17 5.77 -14.18 -20.40
N TYR A 18 6.87 -14.15 -21.14
CA TYR A 18 6.92 -13.60 -22.48
C TYR A 18 6.11 -14.43 -23.48
N ASN A 19 6.21 -15.76 -23.41
CA ASN A 19 5.47 -16.64 -24.32
C ASN A 19 3.96 -16.55 -24.13
N ARG A 20 3.48 -16.50 -22.87
CA ARG A 20 2.05 -16.36 -22.57
C ARG A 20 1.54 -14.97 -22.89
N ALA A 21 2.32 -13.92 -22.58
CA ALA A 21 1.97 -12.54 -22.92
C ALA A 21 1.76 -12.39 -24.42
N LYS A 22 2.66 -12.94 -25.25
CA LYS A 22 2.54 -12.93 -26.70
C LYS A 22 1.27 -13.64 -27.19
N LYS A 23 0.95 -14.81 -26.64
CA LYS A 23 -0.27 -15.56 -26.98
C LYS A 23 -1.55 -14.81 -26.58
N LEU A 24 -1.51 -14.03 -25.52
CA LEU A 24 -2.65 -13.25 -25.00
C LEU A 24 -2.69 -11.82 -25.55
N HIS A 25 -1.78 -11.47 -26.46
CA HIS A 25 -1.65 -10.12 -27.00
C HIS A 25 -1.45 -9.03 -25.93
N ILE A 26 -0.68 -9.38 -24.87
CA ILE A 26 -0.30 -8.46 -23.80
C ILE A 26 1.08 -7.90 -24.11
N GLU A 27 1.19 -6.58 -24.20
CA GLU A 27 2.48 -5.92 -24.43
C GLU A 27 3.38 -6.07 -23.19
N ALA A 28 4.65 -6.45 -23.40
CA ALA A 28 5.59 -6.71 -22.31
C ALA A 28 6.29 -5.43 -21.81
N ASP A 29 6.60 -4.51 -22.73
CA ASP A 29 7.44 -3.33 -22.47
C ASP A 29 6.59 -2.05 -22.38
N VAL A 30 5.64 -2.04 -21.45
CA VAL A 30 4.80 -0.89 -21.15
C VAL A 30 4.81 -0.60 -19.64
N ARG A 31 4.60 0.65 -19.30
CA ARG A 31 4.58 1.10 -17.92
C ARG A 31 3.31 0.61 -17.21
N ARG A 32 3.51 -0.03 -16.06
CA ARG A 32 2.40 -0.51 -15.22
C ARG A 32 2.66 -0.25 -13.75
N VAL A 33 1.59 -0.18 -13.00
CA VAL A 33 1.63 -0.14 -11.54
C VAL A 33 0.58 -1.09 -10.99
N VAL A 34 0.88 -1.73 -9.87
CA VAL A 34 -0.10 -2.55 -9.16
C VAL A 34 -0.70 -1.74 -8.02
N MET A 35 -2.03 -1.74 -7.96
CA MET A 35 -2.81 -1.14 -6.89
C MET A 35 -3.61 -2.25 -6.20
N ILE A 36 -3.70 -2.19 -4.88
CA ILE A 36 -4.48 -3.14 -4.07
C ILE A 36 -5.50 -2.36 -3.26
N LEU A 37 -6.75 -2.72 -3.41
CA LEU A 37 -7.84 -2.30 -2.55
C LEU A 37 -8.11 -3.42 -1.53
N GLU A 38 -7.99 -3.14 -0.25
CA GLU A 38 -8.31 -4.07 0.83
C GLU A 38 -9.54 -3.58 1.60
N MET A 39 -10.55 -4.43 1.68
CA MET A 39 -11.80 -4.17 2.38
C MET A 39 -11.83 -4.89 3.74
N PRO A 40 -12.55 -4.35 4.74
CA PRO A 40 -12.62 -4.98 6.07
C PRO A 40 -13.41 -6.30 6.07
N GLN A 41 -14.29 -6.50 5.10
CA GLN A 41 -15.11 -7.70 4.93
C GLN A 41 -14.84 -8.33 3.56
N GLU A 42 -15.30 -9.57 3.40
CA GLU A 42 -15.26 -10.22 2.09
C GLU A 42 -15.95 -9.35 1.03
N LYS A 43 -15.27 -9.19 -0.10
CA LYS A 43 -15.84 -8.46 -1.23
C LYS A 43 -17.04 -9.19 -1.79
N ASP A 44 -18.07 -8.46 -2.09
CA ASP A 44 -19.19 -8.97 -2.86
C ASP A 44 -18.90 -8.89 -4.37
N HIS A 45 -19.75 -9.52 -5.17
CA HIS A 45 -19.63 -9.49 -6.62
C HIS A 45 -19.80 -8.08 -7.18
N SER A 46 -20.59 -7.24 -6.51
CA SER A 46 -20.88 -5.87 -6.96
C SER A 46 -19.66 -4.95 -6.84
N SER A 47 -18.83 -5.11 -5.80
CA SER A 47 -17.59 -4.35 -5.63
C SER A 47 -16.61 -4.59 -6.78
N MET A 48 -16.41 -5.83 -7.17
CA MET A 48 -15.54 -6.19 -8.29
C MET A 48 -16.08 -5.61 -9.62
N GLU A 49 -17.37 -5.72 -9.88
CA GLU A 49 -17.99 -5.18 -11.10
C GLU A 49 -17.95 -3.64 -11.12
N SER A 50 -18.13 -2.99 -9.99
CA SER A 50 -18.02 -1.52 -9.87
C SER A 50 -16.61 -1.05 -10.18
N VAL A 51 -15.59 -1.71 -9.67
CA VAL A 51 -14.19 -1.39 -10.01
C VAL A 51 -13.93 -1.63 -11.51
N LYS A 52 -14.35 -2.76 -12.06
CA LYS A 52 -14.19 -3.05 -13.50
C LYS A 52 -14.85 -2.00 -14.40
N SER A 53 -15.99 -1.48 -14.00
CA SER A 53 -16.74 -0.49 -14.78
C SER A 53 -15.98 0.84 -14.94
N LEU A 54 -15.14 1.19 -13.97
CA LEU A 54 -14.31 2.41 -14.02
C LEU A 54 -13.28 2.39 -15.14
N PHE A 55 -12.81 1.20 -15.51
CA PHE A 55 -11.74 1.04 -16.50
C PHE A 55 -12.26 0.84 -17.93
N GLY A 56 -13.56 0.63 -18.09
CA GLY A 56 -14.20 0.46 -19.40
C GLY A 56 -13.81 -0.83 -20.13
N GLY A 57 -14.60 -1.20 -21.15
CA GLY A 57 -14.40 -2.47 -21.87
C GLY A 57 -13.23 -2.52 -22.85
N LYS A 58 -12.53 -1.40 -23.09
CA LYS A 58 -11.36 -1.29 -23.98
C LYS A 58 -10.06 -1.05 -23.21
N SER A 59 -10.13 -1.05 -21.90
CA SER A 59 -8.96 -0.85 -21.06
C SER A 59 -7.97 -2.02 -21.20
N LYS A 60 -6.69 -1.71 -21.20
CA LYS A 60 -5.59 -2.68 -21.13
C LYS A 60 -5.24 -3.05 -19.68
N ASP A 61 -6.03 -2.57 -18.74
CA ASP A 61 -5.86 -2.82 -17.31
C ASP A 61 -6.42 -4.19 -16.93
N PHE A 62 -5.82 -4.79 -15.90
CA PHE A 62 -6.30 -6.07 -15.40
C PHE A 62 -6.83 -5.88 -13.98
N ILE A 63 -8.03 -6.40 -13.75
CA ILE A 63 -8.68 -6.40 -12.43
C ILE A 63 -8.90 -7.83 -12.02
N THR A 64 -8.33 -8.21 -10.88
CA THR A 64 -8.35 -9.57 -10.35
C THR A 64 -8.40 -9.57 -8.83
N ALA A 65 -8.40 -10.75 -8.25
CA ALA A 65 -8.32 -10.99 -6.81
C ALA A 65 -7.42 -12.17 -6.53
N VAL A 66 -6.65 -12.11 -5.47
CA VAL A 66 -5.86 -13.24 -4.95
C VAL A 66 -6.44 -13.80 -3.65
N ASP A 67 -7.28 -13.04 -2.98
CA ASP A 67 -7.99 -13.42 -1.75
C ASP A 67 -9.41 -12.84 -1.74
N GLU A 68 -10.15 -13.10 -0.66
CA GLU A 68 -11.55 -12.73 -0.53
C GLU A 68 -11.79 -11.25 -0.18
N LYS A 69 -10.79 -10.55 0.34
CA LYS A 69 -10.90 -9.16 0.82
C LYS A 69 -10.25 -8.13 -0.08
N SER A 70 -9.50 -8.57 -1.08
CA SER A 70 -8.70 -7.67 -1.91
C SER A 70 -9.17 -7.66 -3.36
N ILE A 71 -9.14 -6.48 -3.95
CA ILE A 71 -9.23 -6.27 -5.40
C ILE A 71 -7.90 -5.71 -5.87
N ILE A 72 -7.33 -6.32 -6.89
CA ILE A 72 -6.06 -5.93 -7.46
C ILE A 72 -6.26 -5.35 -8.84
N VAL A 73 -5.72 -4.17 -9.04
CA VAL A 73 -5.70 -3.47 -10.34
C VAL A 73 -4.26 -3.43 -10.84
N VAL A 74 -4.02 -4.00 -12.00
CA VAL A 74 -2.77 -3.81 -12.75
C VAL A 74 -3.06 -2.76 -13.80
N LYS A 75 -2.69 -1.52 -13.50
CA LYS A 75 -2.96 -0.36 -14.34
C LYS A 75 -1.83 -0.17 -15.35
N GLU A 76 -2.16 -0.11 -16.63
CA GLU A 76 -1.25 0.36 -17.67
C GLU A 76 -1.29 1.89 -17.70
N LEU A 77 -0.12 2.55 -17.65
CA LEU A 77 -0.03 3.99 -17.67
C LEU A 77 0.02 4.51 -19.11
N GLU A 78 -0.74 5.55 -19.37
CA GLU A 78 -0.67 6.31 -20.61
C GLU A 78 0.50 7.31 -20.59
N ASP A 79 0.80 7.88 -21.75
CA ASP A 79 1.82 8.91 -21.86
C ASP A 79 1.45 10.13 -20.98
N GLY A 80 2.39 10.53 -20.13
CA GLY A 80 2.20 11.65 -19.21
C GLY A 80 1.62 11.26 -17.83
N GLU A 81 1.03 10.08 -17.68
CA GLU A 81 0.60 9.59 -16.35
C GLU A 81 1.79 9.23 -15.48
N ASN A 82 1.68 9.56 -14.19
CA ASN A 82 2.68 9.25 -13.17
C ASN A 82 2.00 9.06 -11.80
N TYR A 83 2.75 9.10 -10.72
CA TYR A 83 2.23 8.87 -9.35
C TYR A 83 1.06 9.77 -8.95
N PRO A 84 1.01 11.09 -9.28
CA PRO A 84 -0.15 11.92 -8.93
C PRO A 84 -1.46 11.40 -9.53
N GLU A 85 -1.44 10.94 -10.78
CA GLU A 85 -2.62 10.37 -11.44
C GLU A 85 -3.03 9.04 -10.80
N MET A 86 -2.05 8.24 -10.34
CA MET A 86 -2.32 6.97 -9.63
C MET A 86 -2.94 7.22 -8.26
N ASP A 87 -2.47 8.22 -7.54
CA ASP A 87 -3.06 8.65 -6.27
C ASP A 87 -4.51 9.12 -6.45
N GLN A 88 -4.75 9.94 -7.45
CA GLN A 88 -6.09 10.40 -7.80
C GLN A 88 -7.02 9.24 -8.22
N LEU A 89 -6.52 8.29 -9.00
CA LEU A 89 -7.26 7.10 -9.39
C LEU A 89 -7.65 6.25 -8.17
N ALA A 90 -6.74 6.09 -7.21
CA ALA A 90 -7.00 5.36 -5.98
C ALA A 90 -8.16 5.99 -5.20
N HIS A 91 -8.15 7.31 -5.01
CA HIS A 91 -9.26 8.02 -4.38
C HIS A 91 -10.57 7.88 -5.17
N THR A 92 -10.52 7.98 -6.49
CA THR A 92 -11.69 7.78 -7.35
C THR A 92 -12.31 6.40 -7.18
N ILE A 93 -11.49 5.35 -7.04
CA ILE A 93 -11.98 3.98 -6.80
C ILE A 93 -12.69 3.91 -5.44
N LEU A 94 -12.10 4.46 -4.38
CA LEU A 94 -12.70 4.48 -3.04
C LEU A 94 -14.04 5.23 -3.04
N ASP A 95 -14.09 6.40 -3.66
CA ASP A 95 -15.31 7.22 -3.76
C ASP A 95 -16.42 6.50 -4.53
N THR A 96 -16.07 5.85 -5.64
CA THR A 96 -17.03 5.10 -6.47
C THR A 96 -17.66 3.93 -5.70
N LEU A 97 -16.89 3.31 -4.81
CA LEU A 97 -17.39 2.23 -3.96
C LEU A 97 -18.13 2.73 -2.73
N GLY A 98 -18.17 4.05 -2.49
CA GLY A 98 -18.73 4.64 -1.28
C GLY A 98 -17.95 4.28 -0.01
N MET A 99 -16.66 3.97 -0.13
CA MET A 99 -15.79 3.51 0.94
C MET A 99 -14.79 4.58 1.40
N GLY A 100 -14.81 5.76 0.78
CA GLY A 100 -13.98 6.89 1.20
C GLY A 100 -14.35 7.32 2.62
N ASN A 101 -13.32 7.60 3.43
CA ASN A 101 -13.45 8.05 4.83
C ASN A 101 -14.15 7.05 5.78
N ASP A 102 -14.22 5.76 5.45
CA ASP A 102 -14.77 4.75 6.36
C ASP A 102 -13.79 4.32 7.47
N GLY A 103 -12.53 4.71 7.36
CA GLY A 103 -11.45 4.37 8.29
C GLY A 103 -11.08 2.90 8.33
N LYS A 104 -11.64 2.07 7.45
CA LYS A 104 -11.49 0.61 7.43
C LYS A 104 -10.99 0.08 6.10
N THR A 105 -11.35 0.75 5.00
CA THR A 105 -10.93 0.38 3.65
C THR A 105 -9.65 1.12 3.30
N HIS A 106 -8.66 0.39 2.81
CA HIS A 106 -7.36 0.95 2.45
C HIS A 106 -6.99 0.59 1.02
N MET A 107 -6.35 1.51 0.37
CA MET A 107 -5.79 1.30 -0.95
C MET A 107 -4.31 1.63 -0.95
N ALA A 108 -3.50 0.79 -1.58
CA ALA A 108 -2.07 1.03 -1.71
C ALA A 108 -1.60 0.72 -3.12
N TYR A 109 -0.49 1.32 -3.50
CA TYR A 109 0.14 1.03 -4.78
C TYR A 109 1.66 0.97 -4.67
N GLY A 110 2.24 0.10 -5.52
CA GLY A 110 3.67 -0.08 -5.62
C GLY A 110 4.34 0.96 -6.51
N THR A 111 5.58 0.71 -6.90
CA THR A 111 6.28 1.54 -7.88
C THR A 111 5.84 1.22 -9.31
N ILE A 112 5.90 2.24 -10.15
CA ILE A 112 5.69 2.08 -11.59
C ILE A 112 6.84 1.27 -12.16
N VAL A 113 6.51 0.22 -12.89
CA VAL A 113 7.47 -0.68 -13.54
C VAL A 113 7.37 -0.55 -15.05
N ASN A 114 8.44 -0.87 -15.77
CA ASN A 114 8.53 -0.68 -17.22
C ASN A 114 8.35 -1.97 -18.01
N GLU A 115 8.43 -3.11 -17.34
CA GLU A 115 8.36 -4.42 -17.98
C GLU A 115 7.36 -5.34 -17.26
N LEU A 116 6.70 -6.19 -18.00
CA LEU A 116 5.72 -7.13 -17.47
C LEU A 116 6.29 -8.06 -16.40
N LYS A 117 7.54 -8.50 -16.55
CA LYS A 117 8.23 -9.34 -15.55
C LYS A 117 8.38 -8.68 -14.17
N GLU A 118 8.31 -7.35 -14.10
CA GLU A 118 8.46 -6.59 -12.85
C GLU A 118 7.12 -6.35 -12.13
N VAL A 119 6.00 -6.76 -12.71
CA VAL A 119 4.67 -6.56 -12.11
C VAL A 119 4.56 -7.23 -10.74
N SER A 120 5.18 -8.41 -10.55
CA SER A 120 5.24 -9.07 -9.24
C SER A 120 5.94 -8.22 -8.18
N ARG A 121 6.97 -7.46 -8.56
CA ARG A 121 7.64 -6.51 -7.65
C ARG A 121 6.69 -5.41 -7.22
N SER A 122 6.01 -4.76 -8.17
CA SER A 122 5.03 -3.72 -7.85
C SER A 122 3.90 -4.25 -6.94
N TYR A 123 3.47 -5.49 -7.15
CA TYR A 123 2.49 -6.16 -6.28
C TYR A 123 3.00 -6.36 -4.85
N LYS A 124 4.23 -6.89 -4.68
CA LYS A 124 4.86 -7.08 -3.37
C LYS A 124 5.02 -5.75 -2.62
N GLU A 125 5.40 -4.70 -3.34
CA GLU A 125 5.52 -3.34 -2.81
C GLU A 125 4.16 -2.77 -2.38
N ALA A 126 3.11 -2.93 -3.18
CA ALA A 126 1.76 -2.51 -2.83
C ALA A 126 1.24 -3.27 -1.60
N ARG A 127 1.52 -4.57 -1.50
CA ARG A 127 1.17 -5.39 -0.33
C ARG A 127 1.89 -4.91 0.92
N MET A 128 3.18 -4.64 0.83
CA MET A 128 3.95 -4.07 1.94
C MET A 128 3.42 -2.69 2.34
N ALA A 129 3.04 -1.86 1.38
CA ALA A 129 2.46 -0.55 1.66
C ALA A 129 1.15 -0.65 2.44
N LEU A 130 0.30 -1.65 2.16
CA LEU A 130 -0.89 -1.92 2.96
C LEU A 130 -0.52 -2.30 4.40
N ASP A 131 0.36 -3.27 4.58
CA ASP A 131 0.71 -3.79 5.90
C ASP A 131 1.41 -2.74 6.77
N VAL A 132 2.42 -2.07 6.23
CA VAL A 132 3.15 -0.99 6.91
C VAL A 132 2.25 0.23 7.13
N GLY A 133 1.43 0.57 6.14
CA GLY A 133 0.53 1.71 6.19
C GLY A 133 -0.51 1.59 7.30
N LYS A 134 -1.09 0.41 7.49
CA LYS A 134 -2.04 0.15 8.60
C LYS A 134 -1.39 0.32 9.99
N ILE A 135 -0.10 0.06 10.11
CA ILE A 135 0.63 0.20 11.38
C ILE A 135 1.01 1.66 11.63
N PHE A 136 1.60 2.34 10.65
CA PHE A 136 2.21 3.66 10.83
C PHE A 136 1.35 4.83 10.32
N PHE A 137 0.39 4.57 9.45
CA PHE A 137 -0.44 5.59 8.78
C PHE A 137 -1.91 5.17 8.75
N GLY A 138 -2.43 4.65 9.86
CA GLY A 138 -3.77 4.05 9.94
C GLY A 138 -4.93 4.98 9.56
N ASP A 139 -4.73 6.28 9.63
CA ASP A 139 -5.66 7.32 9.22
C ASP A 139 -5.65 7.62 7.71
N LYS A 140 -4.63 7.14 6.98
CA LYS A 140 -4.55 7.32 5.53
C LYS A 140 -5.27 6.20 4.79
N GLU A 141 -6.13 6.59 3.88
CA GLU A 141 -6.88 5.67 3.02
C GLU A 141 -6.07 5.16 1.84
N VAL A 142 -5.21 6.02 1.28
CA VAL A 142 -4.35 5.72 0.13
C VAL A 142 -2.90 5.83 0.54
N ILE A 143 -2.14 4.77 0.29
CA ILE A 143 -0.75 4.65 0.72
C ILE A 143 0.12 4.27 -0.48
N ALA A 144 1.07 5.13 -0.81
CA ALA A 144 2.11 4.84 -1.80
C ALA A 144 3.28 4.10 -1.14
N TYR A 145 3.82 3.06 -1.79
CA TYR A 145 5.01 2.38 -1.32
C TYR A 145 6.18 3.33 -1.08
N SER A 146 6.36 4.33 -1.96
CA SER A 146 7.41 5.34 -1.84
C SER A 146 7.27 6.25 -0.62
N SER A 147 6.10 6.33 0.01
CA SER A 147 5.83 7.18 1.17
C SER A 147 6.08 6.51 2.53
N LEU A 148 6.44 5.22 2.54
CA LEU A 148 6.58 4.45 3.78
C LEU A 148 7.77 4.88 4.65
N GLY A 149 8.80 5.48 4.04
CA GLY A 149 9.98 5.94 4.77
C GLY A 149 10.65 4.83 5.59
N ILE A 150 10.99 5.15 6.83
CA ILE A 150 11.65 4.21 7.75
C ILE A 150 10.73 3.03 8.16
N GLY A 151 9.42 3.20 8.10
CA GLY A 151 8.46 2.13 8.41
C GLY A 151 8.70 0.86 7.58
N ARG A 152 9.11 1.04 6.32
CA ARG A 152 9.49 -0.05 5.43
C ARG A 152 10.68 -0.87 5.94
N LEU A 153 11.66 -0.23 6.55
CA LEU A 153 12.83 -0.90 7.13
C LEU A 153 12.47 -1.60 8.45
N ILE A 154 11.74 -0.90 9.31
CA ILE A 154 11.32 -1.45 10.62
C ILE A 154 10.46 -2.70 10.43
N TYR A 155 9.53 -2.68 9.50
CA TYR A 155 8.65 -3.82 9.21
C TYR A 155 9.41 -5.09 8.80
N GLN A 156 10.59 -4.94 8.18
CA GLN A 156 11.43 -6.05 7.75
C GLN A 156 12.36 -6.60 8.84
N LEU A 157 12.43 -5.95 10.01
CA LEU A 157 13.26 -6.44 11.10
C LEU A 157 12.67 -7.72 11.70
N PRO A 158 13.51 -8.71 12.03
CA PRO A 158 13.07 -9.90 12.73
C PRO A 158 12.42 -9.56 14.08
N ILE A 159 11.28 -10.14 14.38
CA ILE A 159 10.55 -9.90 15.65
C ILE A 159 11.42 -10.11 16.89
N PRO A 160 12.27 -11.16 16.98
CA PRO A 160 13.17 -11.31 18.13
C PRO A 160 14.12 -10.13 18.34
N LEU A 161 14.63 -9.55 17.24
CA LEU A 161 15.50 -8.38 17.29
C LEU A 161 14.73 -7.15 17.81
N CYS A 162 13.51 -6.94 17.34
CA CYS A 162 12.65 -5.86 17.84
C CYS A 162 12.37 -6.00 19.34
N LYS A 163 12.02 -7.20 19.79
CA LYS A 163 11.77 -7.47 21.21
C LYS A 163 13.01 -7.24 22.07
N MET A 164 14.17 -7.65 21.61
CA MET A 164 15.45 -7.44 22.30
C MET A 164 15.73 -5.93 22.46
N PHE A 165 15.62 -5.17 21.37
CA PHE A 165 15.82 -3.72 21.36
C PHE A 165 14.85 -3.00 22.30
N ILE A 166 13.56 -3.33 22.24
CA ILE A 166 12.53 -2.74 23.13
C ILE A 166 12.89 -3.00 24.59
N LYS A 167 13.30 -4.22 24.93
CA LYS A 167 13.70 -4.58 26.29
C LYS A 167 14.95 -3.81 26.76
N GLU A 168 15.92 -3.64 25.89
CA GLU A 168 17.15 -2.87 26.19
C GLU A 168 16.84 -1.39 26.46
N ILE A 169 15.99 -0.77 25.63
CA ILE A 169 15.67 0.67 25.73
C ILE A 169 14.67 0.95 26.86
N PHE A 170 13.63 0.14 26.99
CA PHE A 170 12.52 0.41 27.93
C PHE A 170 12.58 -0.41 29.22
N GLY A 171 13.61 -1.26 29.40
CA GLY A 171 13.84 -1.96 30.67
C GLY A 171 12.72 -2.90 31.11
N GLY A 172 11.93 -3.42 30.16
CA GLY A 172 10.80 -4.30 30.45
C GLY A 172 9.45 -3.60 30.54
N LYS A 173 9.39 -2.29 30.34
CA LYS A 173 8.12 -1.58 30.14
C LYS A 173 7.49 -1.96 28.80
N SER A 174 6.17 -2.11 28.79
CA SER A 174 5.33 -2.29 27.60
C SER A 174 4.82 -0.93 27.12
N PRO A 175 4.41 -0.78 25.85
CA PRO A 175 3.67 0.39 25.40
C PRO A 175 2.44 0.71 26.28
N ASP A 176 1.80 -0.32 26.83
CA ASP A 176 0.63 -0.17 27.71
C ASP A 176 0.99 0.44 29.09
N ASP A 177 2.27 0.51 29.43
CA ASP A 177 2.76 1.15 30.67
C ASP A 177 2.94 2.67 30.52
N PHE A 178 2.79 3.20 29.32
CA PHE A 178 2.87 4.63 29.05
C PHE A 178 1.47 5.26 29.11
N ASP A 179 1.38 6.44 29.73
CA ASP A 179 0.14 7.20 29.67
C ASP A 179 -0.13 7.75 28.27
N GLU A 180 -1.39 8.08 28.00
CA GLU A 180 -1.85 8.56 26.71
C GLU A 180 -1.13 9.85 26.26
N GLU A 181 -0.84 10.75 27.20
CA GLU A 181 -0.15 12.02 26.92
C GLU A 181 1.29 11.75 26.44
N THR A 182 1.99 10.80 27.04
CA THR A 182 3.32 10.38 26.59
C THR A 182 3.28 9.78 25.20
N LEU A 183 2.32 8.91 24.91
CA LEU A 183 2.18 8.30 23.59
C LEU A 183 1.88 9.35 22.52
N VAL A 184 0.96 10.26 22.77
CA VAL A 184 0.63 11.39 21.87
C VAL A 184 1.86 12.28 21.63
N THR A 185 2.66 12.53 22.68
CA THR A 185 3.89 13.32 22.56
C THR A 185 4.92 12.63 21.67
N ILE A 186 5.10 11.31 21.84
CA ILE A 186 6.00 10.52 21.00
C ILE A 186 5.56 10.55 19.54
N ASP A 187 4.28 10.31 19.28
CA ASP A 187 3.74 10.32 17.92
C ASP A 187 3.94 11.69 17.25
N LYS A 188 3.59 12.77 17.93
CA LYS A 188 3.78 14.14 17.42
C LYS A 188 5.26 14.48 17.20
N PHE A 189 6.14 13.98 18.03
CA PHE A 189 7.58 14.17 17.87
C PHE A 189 8.11 13.52 16.59
N PHE A 190 7.65 12.30 16.28
CA PHE A 190 8.00 11.62 15.04
C PHE A 190 7.33 12.28 13.81
N GLU A 191 6.06 12.65 13.89
CA GLU A 191 5.36 13.38 12.82
C GLU A 191 6.08 14.69 12.45
N ASN A 192 6.64 15.38 13.43
CA ASN A 192 7.40 16.61 13.25
C ASN A 192 8.90 16.38 12.94
N SER A 193 9.25 15.20 12.46
CA SER A 193 10.63 14.86 12.09
C SER A 193 11.65 15.11 13.21
N LEU A 194 11.29 14.74 14.44
CA LEU A 194 12.08 14.90 15.67
C LEU A 194 12.35 16.35 16.07
N ASN A 195 11.48 17.27 15.65
CA ASN A 195 11.59 18.69 15.99
C ASN A 195 10.90 19.00 17.31
N VAL A 196 11.68 19.15 18.37
CA VAL A 196 11.19 19.45 19.74
C VAL A 196 10.37 20.74 19.78
N SER A 197 10.83 21.79 19.13
CA SER A 197 10.17 23.11 19.17
C SER A 197 8.81 23.08 18.48
N GLU A 198 8.70 22.42 17.34
CA GLU A 198 7.44 22.27 16.61
C GLU A 198 6.47 21.36 17.36
N THR A 199 6.97 20.27 17.91
CA THR A 199 6.16 19.34 18.72
C THR A 199 5.57 20.03 19.94
N SER A 200 6.41 20.75 20.69
CA SER A 200 5.95 21.49 21.90
C SER A 200 4.91 22.57 21.55
N ARG A 201 5.08 23.25 20.41
CA ARG A 201 4.13 24.24 19.94
C ARG A 201 2.77 23.61 19.60
N GLN A 202 2.77 22.48 18.90
CA GLN A 202 1.53 21.79 18.52
C GLN A 202 0.79 21.18 19.71
N LEU A 203 1.53 20.71 20.72
CA LEU A 203 0.95 20.12 21.93
C LEU A 203 0.66 21.17 23.02
N TYR A 204 0.99 22.44 22.78
CA TYR A 204 0.84 23.53 23.76
C TYR A 204 1.58 23.29 25.09
N ILE A 205 2.72 22.59 25.03
CA ILE A 205 3.58 22.31 26.19
C ILE A 205 4.91 23.05 26.08
N HIS A 206 5.60 23.20 27.20
CA HIS A 206 6.91 23.82 27.19
C HIS A 206 7.96 22.85 26.60
N ARG A 207 8.90 23.40 25.80
CA ARG A 207 9.92 22.59 25.10
C ARG A 207 10.81 21.72 26.03
N ASN A 208 10.84 22.03 27.32
CA ASN A 208 11.63 21.28 28.31
C ASN A 208 10.77 20.29 29.10
N THR A 209 9.49 20.18 28.80
CA THR A 209 8.59 19.16 29.36
C THR A 209 8.83 17.84 28.69
#